data_e3d325d88c640b4d10ba3c55ca2aabaa
#
_entry.id   e3d325d88c640b4d10ba3c55ca2aabaa
#
_cell.length_a   1.000
_cell.length_b   1.000
_cell.length_c   1.000
_cell.angle_alpha   90.00
_cell.angle_beta   90.00
_cell.angle_gamma   90.00
#
_symmetry.space_group_name_H-M   'P 1'
#
loop_
_entity.id
_entity.type
_entity.pdbx_description
1 polymer ?
#
loop_
_entity_poly.entity_id
_entity_poly.type
_entity_poly.pdbx_seq_one_letter_code
_entity_poly.pdbx_strand_id
1 'polypeptide(L)'
;MSTSEQKDLTVSVPWSVQEDLLLDVAAPLLDESVELGETDSWFYLRENHGGRPFLRLRFASRSPSVERRLKSRILAHVGPTIDAGDVFTYQPYNHEHDWLGGTAGLGLAENFWTETTPLALDTLRATRGNRALRLAVAFDFLVCTGVMLAPHLPPSIAKFGYKAGYLSYLATFEGYMLLIRDPEGTRAKHAQRYEKNRELLRPRLRTLVEQMSEPDGELTDVPELAREWLVRLRDYVPALQKGFDEGRFYLYATPRKAETAKLTPSPDGLYRRPDVEWLSDLPEPPVAGIHRAIADNTYYQGMIREDRRFLASRLAQAYTNWHLYRLGFLLADRYTLFYLIARAFEEEYDLDAAALIRSVRPEAEVAG
;
A
#
# COMPACT_ATOMS: atom_id res chain seq x y z
N MET A 1 -23.54 6.05 -30.00
CA MET A 1 -23.20 5.43 -28.71
C MET A 1 -22.81 6.56 -27.77
N SER A 2 -23.49 6.72 -26.63
CA SER A 2 -23.09 7.73 -25.62
C SER A 2 -21.73 7.31 -25.01
N THR A 3 -20.75 8.21 -25.07
CA THR A 3 -19.48 8.01 -24.39
C THR A 3 -19.72 8.04 -22.88
N SER A 4 -19.17 7.08 -22.15
CA SER A 4 -19.25 7.08 -20.69
C SER A 4 -18.49 8.28 -20.12
N GLU A 5 -19.10 8.94 -19.15
CA GLU A 5 -18.46 10.03 -18.40
C GLU A 5 -17.93 9.53 -17.07
N GLN A 6 -16.66 9.82 -16.78
CA GLN A 6 -16.06 9.51 -15.50
C GLN A 6 -16.70 10.37 -14.40
N LYS A 7 -17.30 9.72 -13.41
CA LYS A 7 -17.89 10.35 -12.22
C LYS A 7 -17.03 10.09 -11.00
N ASP A 8 -17.01 11.05 -10.12
CA ASP A 8 -16.27 11.02 -8.86
C ASP A 8 -17.20 11.51 -7.73
N LEU A 9 -17.62 10.59 -6.89
CA LEU A 9 -18.47 10.87 -5.76
C LEU A 9 -17.68 10.68 -4.46
N THR A 10 -17.47 11.77 -3.74
CA THR A 10 -16.80 11.76 -2.44
C THR A 10 -17.82 11.82 -1.31
N VAL A 11 -17.78 10.83 -0.43
CA VAL A 11 -18.70 10.66 0.69
C VAL A 11 -17.93 10.85 2.00
N SER A 12 -18.24 11.93 2.73
CA SER A 12 -17.64 12.25 4.02
C SER A 12 -18.35 11.48 5.13
N VAL A 13 -17.78 10.37 5.56
CA VAL A 13 -18.31 9.52 6.62
C VAL A 13 -17.17 8.96 7.49
N PRO A 14 -17.42 8.74 8.79
CA PRO A 14 -16.46 8.12 9.70
C PRO A 14 -15.95 6.76 9.17
N TRP A 15 -14.70 6.40 9.51
CA TRP A 15 -14.11 5.11 9.14
C TRP A 15 -14.98 3.92 9.52
N SER A 16 -15.65 3.99 10.68
CA SER A 16 -16.53 2.95 11.20
C SER A 16 -17.79 2.71 10.36
N VAL A 17 -18.21 3.71 9.58
CA VAL A 17 -19.41 3.63 8.72
C VAL A 17 -19.06 3.24 7.29
N GLN A 18 -17.82 3.50 6.84
CA GLN A 18 -17.45 3.31 5.45
C GLN A 18 -17.58 1.87 4.96
N GLU A 19 -17.31 0.87 5.81
CA GLU A 19 -17.38 -0.53 5.42
C GLU A 19 -18.81 -0.97 5.15
N ASP A 20 -19.73 -0.66 6.05
CA ASP A 20 -21.15 -0.98 5.91
C ASP A 20 -21.74 -0.22 4.72
N LEU A 21 -21.44 1.08 4.59
CA LEU A 21 -21.87 1.87 3.44
C LEU A 21 -21.37 1.27 2.10
N LEU A 22 -20.13 0.84 2.06
CA LEU A 22 -19.53 0.24 0.87
C LEU A 22 -20.20 -1.10 0.54
N LEU A 23 -20.27 -2.02 1.53
CA LEU A 23 -20.72 -3.39 1.29
C LEU A 23 -22.24 -3.50 1.11
N ASP A 24 -23.02 -2.70 1.85
CA ASP A 24 -24.48 -2.85 1.92
C ASP A 24 -25.21 -1.88 0.97
N VAL A 25 -24.52 -0.81 0.47
CA VAL A 25 -25.16 0.23 -0.36
C VAL A 25 -24.43 0.45 -1.68
N ALA A 26 -23.15 0.85 -1.65
CA ALA A 26 -22.47 1.32 -2.84
C ALA A 26 -22.14 0.18 -3.80
N ALA A 27 -21.52 -0.90 -3.30
CA ALA A 27 -21.13 -2.02 -4.15
C ALA A 27 -22.33 -2.70 -4.81
N PRO A 28 -23.41 -3.09 -4.10
CA PRO A 28 -24.57 -3.71 -4.75
C PRO A 28 -25.18 -2.85 -5.86
N LEU A 29 -25.27 -1.53 -5.66
CA LEU A 29 -25.86 -0.63 -6.66
C LEU A 29 -24.94 -0.46 -7.86
N LEU A 30 -23.64 -0.31 -7.65
CA LEU A 30 -22.68 -0.12 -8.73
C LEU A 30 -22.48 -1.41 -9.53
N ASP A 31 -22.44 -2.56 -8.88
CA ASP A 31 -22.38 -3.88 -9.54
C ASP A 31 -23.63 -4.11 -10.39
N GLU A 32 -24.85 -3.87 -9.84
CA GLU A 32 -26.10 -3.91 -10.62
C GLU A 32 -26.07 -2.97 -11.83
N SER A 33 -25.50 -1.76 -11.65
CA SER A 33 -25.40 -0.78 -12.74
C SER A 33 -24.41 -1.23 -13.83
N VAL A 34 -23.38 -1.98 -13.49
CA VAL A 34 -22.45 -2.60 -14.46
C VAL A 34 -23.16 -3.72 -15.22
N GLU A 35 -23.91 -4.60 -14.54
CA GLU A 35 -24.67 -5.68 -15.15
C GLU A 35 -25.75 -5.15 -16.13
N LEU A 36 -26.37 -4.02 -15.81
CA LEU A 36 -27.36 -3.34 -16.65
C LEU A 36 -26.72 -2.51 -17.78
N GLY A 37 -25.40 -2.40 -17.85
CA GLY A 37 -24.69 -1.60 -18.85
C GLY A 37 -24.84 -0.08 -18.68
N GLU A 38 -25.31 0.38 -17.52
CA GLU A 38 -25.40 1.81 -17.17
C GLU A 38 -24.05 2.38 -16.73
N THR A 39 -23.17 1.52 -16.23
CA THR A 39 -21.80 1.82 -15.78
C THR A 39 -20.85 0.85 -16.46
N ASP A 40 -19.71 1.32 -16.96
CA ASP A 40 -18.71 0.46 -17.59
C ASP A 40 -17.82 -0.23 -16.54
N SER A 41 -17.43 0.51 -15.52
CA SER A 41 -16.56 0.04 -14.45
C SER A 41 -16.60 0.97 -13.24
N TRP A 42 -16.14 0.48 -12.11
CA TRP A 42 -16.01 1.30 -10.92
C TRP A 42 -14.91 0.79 -9.98
N PHE A 43 -14.45 1.68 -9.11
CA PHE A 43 -13.60 1.36 -7.97
C PHE A 43 -13.85 2.34 -6.82
N TYR A 44 -13.30 2.01 -5.66
CA TYR A 44 -13.35 2.90 -4.52
C TYR A 44 -11.98 3.11 -3.91
N LEU A 45 -11.83 4.22 -3.21
CA LEU A 45 -10.68 4.52 -2.36
C LEU A 45 -11.17 5.02 -1.01
N ARG A 46 -10.41 4.74 0.01
CA ARG A 46 -10.58 5.35 1.33
C ARG A 46 -9.50 6.40 1.48
N GLU A 47 -9.89 7.60 1.83
CA GLU A 47 -9.00 8.75 1.87
C GLU A 47 -9.15 9.52 3.19
N ASN A 48 -8.16 10.31 3.52
CA ASN A 48 -8.19 11.22 4.66
C ASN A 48 -7.58 12.57 4.24
N HIS A 49 -8.38 13.61 4.26
CA HIS A 49 -7.91 14.97 3.98
C HIS A 49 -8.19 15.89 5.16
N GLY A 50 -7.14 16.48 5.72
CA GLY A 50 -7.26 17.41 6.85
C GLY A 50 -7.97 16.82 8.08
N GLY A 51 -7.85 15.50 8.31
CA GLY A 51 -8.48 14.80 9.41
C GLY A 51 -9.87 14.26 9.16
N ARG A 52 -10.42 14.53 8.02
CA ARG A 52 -11.74 14.03 7.64
C ARG A 52 -11.59 12.79 6.78
N PRO A 53 -12.19 11.66 7.19
CA PRO A 53 -12.21 10.45 6.38
C PRO A 53 -13.24 10.57 5.26
N PHE A 54 -12.88 10.06 4.08
CA PHE A 54 -13.75 10.01 2.92
C PHE A 54 -13.75 8.62 2.30
N LEU A 55 -14.91 8.23 1.79
CA LEU A 55 -15.05 7.16 0.82
C LEU A 55 -15.23 7.80 -0.56
N ARG A 56 -14.27 7.58 -1.44
CA ARG A 56 -14.37 8.00 -2.83
C ARG A 56 -14.88 6.83 -3.67
N LEU A 57 -15.96 7.07 -4.40
CA LEU A 57 -16.53 6.14 -5.37
C LEU A 57 -16.29 6.72 -6.76
N ARG A 58 -15.53 6.02 -7.59
CA ARG A 58 -15.22 6.45 -8.94
C ARG A 58 -15.78 5.43 -9.93
N PHE A 59 -16.57 5.91 -10.90
CA PHE A 59 -17.29 5.06 -11.84
C PHE A 59 -17.48 5.74 -13.19
N ALA A 60 -17.37 4.95 -14.27
CA ALA A 60 -17.58 5.41 -15.64
C ALA A 60 -19.04 5.16 -16.02
N SER A 61 -19.89 6.18 -15.96
CA SER A 61 -21.33 6.03 -16.16
C SER A 61 -21.81 6.62 -17.48
N ARG A 62 -22.72 5.89 -18.13
CA ARG A 62 -23.47 6.33 -19.32
C ARG A 62 -24.80 6.99 -18.95
N SER A 63 -25.21 6.88 -17.68
CA SER A 63 -26.51 7.39 -17.21
C SER A 63 -26.35 8.26 -15.97
N PRO A 64 -26.86 9.49 -15.97
CA PRO A 64 -26.88 10.35 -14.78
C PRO A 64 -27.82 9.80 -13.68
N SER A 65 -28.63 8.78 -13.96
CA SER A 65 -29.52 8.16 -12.98
C SER A 65 -28.76 7.38 -11.92
N VAL A 66 -27.61 6.79 -12.27
CA VAL A 66 -26.77 6.00 -11.35
C VAL A 66 -26.29 6.86 -10.19
N GLU A 67 -25.73 8.04 -10.47
CA GLU A 67 -25.26 8.96 -9.42
C GLU A 67 -26.41 9.39 -8.49
N ARG A 68 -27.58 9.70 -9.05
CA ARG A 68 -28.74 10.10 -8.23
C ARG A 68 -29.25 8.97 -7.34
N ARG A 69 -29.34 7.73 -7.87
CA ARG A 69 -29.72 6.56 -7.09
C ARG A 69 -28.73 6.31 -5.96
N LEU A 70 -27.43 6.40 -6.27
CA LEU A 70 -26.35 6.20 -5.33
C LEU A 70 -26.40 7.22 -4.20
N LYS A 71 -26.51 8.51 -4.51
CA LYS A 71 -26.69 9.58 -3.52
C LYS A 71 -27.90 9.36 -2.64
N SER A 72 -29.05 9.03 -3.24
CA SER A 72 -30.30 8.78 -2.49
C SER A 72 -30.16 7.60 -1.51
N ARG A 73 -29.55 6.48 -1.93
CA ARG A 73 -29.34 5.32 -1.08
C ARG A 73 -28.32 5.59 0.02
N ILE A 74 -27.24 6.31 -0.28
CA ILE A 74 -26.26 6.73 0.71
C ILE A 74 -26.92 7.59 1.80
N LEU A 75 -27.69 8.62 1.41
CA LEU A 75 -28.40 9.47 2.36
C LEU A 75 -29.39 8.69 3.22
N ALA A 76 -30.12 7.75 2.63
CA ALA A 76 -31.03 6.89 3.39
C ALA A 76 -30.30 6.04 4.44
N HIS A 77 -29.07 5.61 4.14
CA HIS A 77 -28.25 4.78 5.05
C HIS A 77 -27.59 5.60 6.17
N VAL A 78 -27.06 6.79 5.86
CA VAL A 78 -26.30 7.60 6.83
C VAL A 78 -27.10 8.75 7.44
N GLY A 79 -28.19 9.16 6.80
CA GLY A 79 -28.97 10.35 7.15
C GLY A 79 -29.47 10.46 8.60
N PRO A 80 -29.75 9.36 9.29
CA PRO A 80 -30.07 9.43 10.73
C PRO A 80 -28.92 9.91 11.63
N THR A 81 -27.68 9.87 11.14
CA THR A 81 -26.47 10.11 11.94
C THR A 81 -25.61 11.28 11.48
N ILE A 82 -25.81 11.76 10.25
CA ILE A 82 -24.98 12.81 9.63
C ILE A 82 -25.88 13.80 8.90
N ASP A 83 -25.60 15.11 9.01
CA ASP A 83 -26.32 16.12 8.24
C ASP A 83 -26.12 15.88 6.74
N ALA A 84 -27.21 15.87 5.98
CA ALA A 84 -27.19 15.60 4.55
C ALA A 84 -26.30 16.58 3.74
N GLY A 85 -26.14 17.82 4.22
CA GLY A 85 -25.26 18.84 3.64
C GLY A 85 -23.78 18.51 3.77
N ASP A 86 -23.40 17.72 4.78
CA ASP A 86 -22.01 17.35 5.06
C ASP A 86 -21.59 16.01 4.45
N VAL A 87 -22.55 15.21 3.97
CA VAL A 87 -22.27 13.86 3.43
C VAL A 87 -21.52 13.92 2.09
N PHE A 88 -21.92 14.81 1.18
CA PHE A 88 -21.28 14.93 -0.13
C PHE A 88 -20.45 16.19 -0.18
N THR A 89 -19.14 16.01 -0.15
CA THR A 89 -18.20 17.12 -0.28
C THR A 89 -17.41 16.96 -1.56
N TYR A 90 -17.21 18.04 -2.30
CA TYR A 90 -16.29 18.02 -3.43
C TYR A 90 -14.87 18.00 -2.88
N GLN A 91 -14.13 16.94 -3.21
CA GLN A 91 -12.70 16.89 -3.01
C GLN A 91 -12.03 16.68 -4.36
N PRO A 92 -11.08 17.52 -4.76
CA PRO A 92 -10.34 17.30 -6.00
C PRO A 92 -9.76 15.89 -6.01
N TYR A 93 -9.83 15.22 -7.16
CA TYR A 93 -9.12 13.98 -7.39
C TYR A 93 -7.63 14.31 -7.58
N ASN A 94 -7.00 14.60 -6.45
CA ASN A 94 -5.60 14.99 -6.37
C ASN A 94 -4.82 13.80 -5.85
N HIS A 95 -4.74 12.73 -6.65
CA HIS A 95 -3.76 11.71 -6.31
C HIS A 95 -2.37 12.30 -6.53
N GLU A 96 -1.52 12.01 -5.56
CA GLU A 96 -0.10 12.28 -5.65
C GLU A 96 0.45 11.45 -6.81
N HIS A 97 0.25 11.96 -8.04
CA HIS A 97 0.68 11.33 -9.29
C HIS A 97 2.11 10.82 -9.22
N ASP A 98 2.93 11.54 -8.45
CA ASP A 98 4.34 11.27 -8.26
C ASP A 98 4.64 9.96 -7.52
N TRP A 99 3.72 9.51 -6.65
CA TRP A 99 3.83 8.23 -5.93
C TRP A 99 3.29 7.04 -6.72
N LEU A 100 2.57 7.31 -7.80
CA LEU A 100 1.93 6.30 -8.65
C LEU A 100 2.55 6.23 -10.05
N GLY A 101 3.73 6.81 -10.26
CA GLY A 101 4.40 6.76 -11.55
C GLY A 101 4.03 7.89 -12.50
N GLY A 102 3.51 9.02 -11.98
CA GLY A 102 3.02 10.14 -12.78
C GLY A 102 1.64 9.87 -13.39
N THR A 103 1.21 10.71 -14.32
CA THR A 103 -0.13 10.60 -14.95
C THR A 103 -0.35 9.25 -15.65
N ALA A 104 0.66 8.72 -16.34
CA ALA A 104 0.56 7.43 -17.01
C ALA A 104 0.48 6.27 -16.00
N GLY A 105 1.24 6.35 -14.92
CA GLY A 105 1.21 5.38 -13.83
C GLY A 105 -0.11 5.42 -13.05
N LEU A 106 -0.70 6.62 -12.85
CA LEU A 106 -2.02 6.75 -12.25
C LEU A 106 -3.09 6.02 -13.09
N GLY A 107 -3.08 6.18 -14.41
CA GLY A 107 -4.03 5.45 -15.27
C GLY A 107 -3.90 3.93 -15.12
N LEU A 108 -2.68 3.41 -15.00
CA LEU A 108 -2.46 1.99 -14.74
C LEU A 108 -2.94 1.58 -13.33
N ALA A 109 -2.75 2.44 -12.32
CA ALA A 109 -3.24 2.20 -10.96
C ALA A 109 -4.76 2.18 -10.89
N GLU A 110 -5.46 3.06 -11.62
CA GLU A 110 -6.93 3.07 -11.70
C GLU A 110 -7.48 1.78 -12.32
N ASN A 111 -6.85 1.29 -13.39
CA ASN A 111 -7.20 -0.01 -13.97
C ASN A 111 -7.02 -1.13 -12.96
N PHE A 112 -5.88 -1.14 -12.26
CA PHE A 112 -5.59 -2.12 -11.21
C PHE A 112 -6.61 -2.06 -10.06
N TRP A 113 -6.98 -0.87 -9.62
CA TRP A 113 -8.01 -0.71 -8.57
C TRP A 113 -9.38 -1.18 -9.04
N THR A 114 -9.72 -0.94 -10.30
CA THR A 114 -10.96 -1.43 -10.90
C THR A 114 -10.99 -2.96 -10.89
N GLU A 115 -9.94 -3.60 -11.42
CA GLU A 115 -9.85 -5.06 -11.51
C GLU A 115 -9.75 -5.75 -10.14
N THR A 116 -9.19 -5.07 -9.14
CA THR A 116 -9.07 -5.61 -7.78
C THR A 116 -10.19 -5.17 -6.84
N THR A 117 -11.20 -4.45 -7.33
CA THR A 117 -12.38 -4.07 -6.51
C THR A 117 -13.17 -5.29 -6.02
N PRO A 118 -13.47 -6.30 -6.85
CA PRO A 118 -14.14 -7.52 -6.36
C PRO A 118 -13.37 -8.21 -5.24
N LEU A 119 -12.07 -8.41 -5.40
CA LEU A 119 -11.21 -9.03 -4.37
C LEU A 119 -11.19 -8.22 -3.07
N ALA A 120 -11.14 -6.89 -3.17
CA ALA A 120 -11.18 -6.03 -1.99
C ALA A 120 -12.51 -6.17 -1.24
N LEU A 121 -13.63 -6.22 -1.96
CA LEU A 121 -14.96 -6.42 -1.38
C LEU A 121 -15.09 -7.81 -0.75
N ASP A 122 -14.60 -8.85 -1.41
CA ASP A 122 -14.65 -10.22 -0.88
C ASP A 122 -13.79 -10.36 0.36
N THR A 123 -12.61 -9.73 0.38
CA THR A 123 -11.78 -9.64 1.59
C THR A 123 -12.51 -8.92 2.73
N LEU A 124 -13.19 -7.81 2.45
CA LEU A 124 -13.96 -7.09 3.46
C LEU A 124 -15.13 -7.94 3.99
N ARG A 125 -15.87 -8.63 3.10
CA ARG A 125 -16.97 -9.53 3.46
C ARG A 125 -16.47 -10.69 4.33
N ALA A 126 -15.41 -11.37 3.90
CA ALA A 126 -14.82 -12.50 4.62
C ALA A 126 -14.27 -12.14 6.00
N THR A 127 -13.87 -10.87 6.17
CA THR A 127 -13.26 -10.38 7.43
C THR A 127 -14.14 -9.41 8.20
N ARG A 128 -15.41 -9.23 7.79
CA ARG A 128 -16.34 -8.26 8.40
C ARG A 128 -16.47 -8.50 9.91
N GLY A 129 -16.28 -7.44 10.69
CA GLY A 129 -16.31 -7.52 12.16
C GLY A 129 -15.14 -8.27 12.81
N ASN A 130 -14.23 -8.89 12.03
CA ASN A 130 -13.08 -9.63 12.56
C ASN A 130 -11.76 -8.99 12.17
N ARG A 131 -11.33 -7.99 12.96
CA ARG A 131 -10.07 -7.28 12.71
C ARG A 131 -8.84 -8.19 12.80
N ALA A 132 -8.84 -9.20 13.65
CA ALA A 132 -7.70 -10.12 13.77
C ALA A 132 -7.52 -10.94 12.50
N LEU A 133 -8.61 -11.48 11.93
CA LEU A 133 -8.58 -12.18 10.65
C LEU A 133 -8.12 -11.25 9.52
N ARG A 134 -8.63 -10.00 9.48
CA ARG A 134 -8.21 -9.01 8.47
C ARG A 134 -6.72 -8.70 8.55
N LEU A 135 -6.16 -8.58 9.77
CA LEU A 135 -4.72 -8.41 9.97
C LEU A 135 -3.92 -9.62 9.48
N ALA A 136 -4.42 -10.83 9.70
CA ALA A 136 -3.76 -12.04 9.18
C ALA A 136 -3.76 -12.08 7.63
N VAL A 137 -4.87 -11.75 6.98
CA VAL A 137 -4.96 -11.64 5.53
C VAL A 137 -4.03 -10.55 4.98
N ALA A 138 -3.95 -9.39 5.64
CA ALA A 138 -3.03 -8.32 5.26
C ALA A 138 -1.56 -8.71 5.42
N PHE A 139 -1.23 -9.47 6.47
CA PHE A 139 0.09 -10.06 6.65
C PHE A 139 0.44 -10.97 5.47
N ASP A 140 -0.47 -11.86 5.07
CA ASP A 140 -0.28 -12.75 3.92
C ASP A 140 -0.06 -11.97 2.63
N PHE A 141 -0.88 -10.96 2.33
CA PHE A 141 -0.70 -10.12 1.15
C PHE A 141 0.69 -9.49 1.09
N LEU A 142 1.17 -8.96 2.21
CA LEU A 142 2.49 -8.32 2.26
C LEU A 142 3.62 -9.33 2.13
N VAL A 143 3.59 -10.44 2.87
CA VAL A 143 4.62 -11.49 2.77
C VAL A 143 4.69 -12.02 1.35
N CYS A 144 3.55 -12.42 0.79
CA CYS A 144 3.46 -12.96 -0.55
C CYS A 144 3.92 -11.94 -1.61
N THR A 145 3.56 -10.66 -1.48
CA THR A 145 4.06 -9.60 -2.37
C THR A 145 5.59 -9.50 -2.30
N GLY A 146 6.17 -9.47 -1.10
CA GLY A 146 7.61 -9.37 -0.94
C GLY A 146 8.37 -10.54 -1.57
N VAL A 147 7.88 -11.76 -1.38
CA VAL A 147 8.48 -12.98 -1.97
C VAL A 147 8.32 -12.96 -3.50
N MET A 148 7.12 -12.67 -4.01
CA MET A 148 6.84 -12.63 -5.45
C MET A 148 7.68 -11.57 -6.18
N LEU A 149 7.91 -10.41 -5.58
CA LEU A 149 8.69 -9.34 -6.20
C LEU A 149 10.21 -9.57 -6.15
N ALA A 150 10.71 -10.43 -5.27
CA ALA A 150 12.14 -10.64 -5.10
C ALA A 150 12.88 -11.01 -6.42
N PRO A 151 12.38 -11.90 -7.28
CA PRO A 151 13.02 -12.20 -8.58
C PRO A 151 13.01 -11.02 -9.58
N HIS A 152 12.11 -10.06 -9.39
CA HIS A 152 11.98 -8.87 -10.26
C HIS A 152 12.86 -7.71 -9.82
N LEU A 153 13.55 -7.83 -8.70
CA LEU A 153 14.53 -6.85 -8.24
C LEU A 153 15.81 -6.88 -9.11
N PRO A 154 16.66 -5.84 -9.05
CA PRO A 154 17.97 -5.85 -9.68
C PRO A 154 18.76 -7.10 -9.26
N PRO A 155 19.57 -7.71 -10.17
CA PRO A 155 20.27 -8.96 -9.88
C PRO A 155 21.15 -8.91 -8.63
N SER A 156 21.74 -7.74 -8.34
CA SER A 156 22.56 -7.50 -7.14
C SER A 156 21.78 -7.65 -5.82
N ILE A 157 20.43 -7.55 -5.85
CA ILE A 157 19.54 -7.82 -4.73
C ILE A 157 18.80 -9.14 -4.92
N ALA A 158 18.34 -9.45 -6.14
CA ALA A 158 17.59 -10.67 -6.45
C ALA A 158 18.33 -11.96 -6.03
N LYS A 159 19.67 -11.93 -6.00
CA LYS A 159 20.52 -13.02 -5.49
C LYS A 159 20.21 -13.43 -4.04
N PHE A 160 19.60 -12.56 -3.25
CA PHE A 160 19.16 -12.90 -1.89
C PHE A 160 17.82 -13.65 -1.86
N GLY A 161 17.16 -13.79 -3.03
CA GLY A 161 15.87 -14.46 -3.14
C GLY A 161 14.81 -13.79 -2.27
N TYR A 162 13.94 -14.60 -1.67
CA TYR A 162 12.87 -14.12 -0.78
C TYR A 162 13.37 -13.24 0.38
N LYS A 163 14.64 -13.41 0.79
CA LYS A 163 15.28 -12.60 1.84
C LYS A 163 15.37 -11.12 1.50
N ALA A 164 15.24 -10.73 0.23
CA ALA A 164 15.18 -9.33 -0.19
C ALA A 164 13.81 -8.69 0.03
N GLY A 165 12.74 -9.49 0.07
CA GLY A 165 11.37 -9.01 0.05
C GLY A 165 10.96 -8.14 1.24
N TYR A 166 11.57 -8.34 2.41
CA TYR A 166 11.23 -7.56 3.60
C TYR A 166 12.00 -6.25 3.76
N LEU A 167 13.08 -6.06 3.02
CA LEU A 167 13.97 -4.87 3.17
C LEU A 167 13.21 -3.56 2.99
N SER A 168 12.29 -3.53 2.03
CA SER A 168 11.46 -2.34 1.77
C SER A 168 10.49 -2.05 2.91
N TYR A 169 9.93 -3.06 3.56
CA TYR A 169 9.04 -2.89 4.70
C TYR A 169 9.78 -2.31 5.90
N LEU A 170 10.97 -2.85 6.20
CA LEU A 170 11.81 -2.32 7.27
C LEU A 170 12.26 -0.89 6.97
N ALA A 171 12.74 -0.62 5.75
CA ALA A 171 13.14 0.74 5.36
C ALA A 171 11.98 1.72 5.44
N THR A 172 10.78 1.32 5.03
CA THR A 172 9.58 2.16 5.10
C THR A 172 9.17 2.40 6.55
N PHE A 173 9.19 1.38 7.40
CA PHE A 173 8.92 1.54 8.84
C PHE A 173 9.91 2.49 9.50
N GLU A 174 11.21 2.29 9.29
CA GLU A 174 12.25 3.14 9.88
C GLU A 174 12.21 4.57 9.31
N GLY A 175 11.82 4.74 8.04
CA GLY A 175 11.56 6.08 7.46
C GLY A 175 10.40 6.79 8.17
N TYR A 176 9.35 6.05 8.51
CA TYR A 176 8.24 6.58 9.30
C TYR A 176 8.68 6.99 10.71
N MET A 177 9.58 6.23 11.35
CA MET A 177 10.10 6.59 12.67
C MET A 177 10.81 7.94 12.70
N LEU A 178 11.34 8.40 11.56
CA LEU A 178 11.94 9.75 11.44
C LEU A 178 10.91 10.89 11.46
N LEU A 179 9.63 10.56 11.28
CA LEU A 179 8.54 11.54 11.15
C LEU A 179 7.66 11.65 12.39
N ILE A 180 7.97 10.89 13.46
CA ILE A 180 7.16 10.84 14.67
C ILE A 180 7.89 11.42 15.88
N ARG A 181 7.09 11.91 16.84
CA ARG A 181 7.64 12.59 18.04
C ARG A 181 8.43 11.67 18.98
N ASP A 182 7.98 10.43 19.13
CA ASP A 182 8.56 9.43 20.03
C ASP A 182 8.88 8.16 19.26
N PRO A 183 9.97 8.15 18.48
CA PRO A 183 10.35 6.97 17.70
C PRO A 183 10.74 5.78 18.58
N GLU A 184 11.42 6.00 19.70
CA GLU A 184 11.87 4.92 20.58
C GLU A 184 10.71 4.27 21.32
N GLY A 185 9.83 5.04 21.92
CA GLY A 185 8.62 4.50 22.57
C GLY A 185 7.69 3.83 21.56
N THR A 186 7.65 4.30 20.32
CA THR A 186 6.88 3.66 19.25
C THR A 186 7.52 2.33 18.83
N ARG A 187 8.85 2.27 18.65
CA ARG A 187 9.56 1.00 18.39
C ARG A 187 9.33 0.00 19.52
N ALA A 188 9.43 0.44 20.77
CA ALA A 188 9.19 -0.42 21.94
C ALA A 188 7.78 -1.02 21.93
N LYS A 189 6.74 -0.23 21.58
CA LYS A 189 5.36 -0.73 21.44
C LYS A 189 5.22 -1.76 20.32
N HIS A 190 5.88 -1.55 19.18
CA HIS A 190 5.88 -2.52 18.08
C HIS A 190 6.66 -3.79 18.43
N ALA A 191 7.80 -3.67 19.14
CA ALA A 191 8.55 -4.81 19.64
C ALA A 191 7.71 -5.65 20.61
N GLN A 192 7.03 -5.02 21.55
CA GLN A 192 6.10 -5.72 22.45
C GLN A 192 4.97 -6.44 21.70
N ARG A 193 4.42 -5.81 20.65
CA ARG A 193 3.41 -6.47 19.80
C ARG A 193 4.00 -7.67 19.07
N TYR A 194 5.22 -7.56 18.56
CA TYR A 194 5.90 -8.68 17.92
C TYR A 194 6.10 -9.84 18.89
N GLU A 195 6.70 -9.60 20.05
CA GLU A 195 6.91 -10.64 21.07
C GLU A 195 5.63 -11.37 21.45
N LYS A 196 4.53 -10.65 21.59
CA LYS A 196 3.22 -11.22 21.89
C LYS A 196 2.69 -12.15 20.77
N ASN A 197 3.09 -11.91 19.52
CA ASN A 197 2.54 -12.63 18.35
C ASN A 197 3.60 -13.49 17.64
N ARG A 198 4.85 -13.50 18.08
CA ARG A 198 5.97 -14.15 17.38
C ARG A 198 5.72 -15.64 17.07
N GLU A 199 5.13 -16.37 18.04
CA GLU A 199 4.85 -17.80 17.91
C GLU A 199 3.77 -18.10 16.86
N LEU A 200 2.97 -17.11 16.49
CA LEU A 200 2.00 -17.20 15.42
C LEU A 200 2.58 -16.72 14.08
N LEU A 201 3.33 -15.62 14.10
CA LEU A 201 3.79 -14.93 12.89
C LEU A 201 4.92 -15.71 12.18
N ARG A 202 5.89 -16.25 12.93
CA ARG A 202 7.04 -16.96 12.35
C ARG A 202 6.66 -18.23 11.59
N PRO A 203 5.88 -19.17 12.16
CA PRO A 203 5.43 -20.35 11.41
C PRO A 203 4.61 -19.98 10.18
N ARG A 204 3.71 -18.98 10.31
CA ARG A 204 2.91 -18.50 9.17
C ARG A 204 3.80 -17.94 8.06
N LEU A 205 4.78 -17.11 8.41
CA LEU A 205 5.77 -16.58 7.47
C LEU A 205 6.50 -17.70 6.75
N ARG A 206 7.04 -18.67 7.51
CA ARG A 206 7.79 -19.82 6.97
C ARG A 206 6.94 -20.58 5.95
N THR A 207 5.72 -20.95 6.33
CA THR A 207 4.80 -21.67 5.45
C THR A 207 4.56 -20.91 4.14
N LEU A 208 4.27 -19.59 4.21
CA LEU A 208 4.05 -18.79 3.00
C LEU A 208 5.29 -18.70 2.11
N VAL A 209 6.47 -18.54 2.70
CA VAL A 209 7.73 -18.48 1.95
C VAL A 209 8.06 -19.83 1.30
N GLU A 210 7.87 -20.93 2.01
CA GLU A 210 8.09 -22.29 1.49
C GLU A 210 7.16 -22.56 0.30
N GLN A 211 5.86 -22.31 0.47
CA GLN A 211 4.87 -22.52 -0.59
C GLN A 211 5.14 -21.70 -1.86
N MET A 212 5.67 -20.49 -1.70
CA MET A 212 5.97 -19.60 -2.83
C MET A 212 7.35 -19.84 -3.45
N SER A 213 8.23 -20.59 -2.78
CA SER A 213 9.59 -20.86 -3.24
C SER A 213 9.72 -22.14 -4.05
N GLU A 214 8.68 -22.96 -4.13
CA GLU A 214 8.66 -24.18 -4.93
C GLU A 214 8.64 -23.85 -6.43
N PRO A 215 9.58 -24.37 -7.25
CA PRO A 215 9.76 -24.00 -8.66
C PRO A 215 8.54 -24.25 -9.54
N ASP A 216 7.76 -25.27 -9.23
CA ASP A 216 6.54 -25.66 -9.94
C ASP A 216 5.29 -25.45 -9.08
N GLY A 217 5.42 -24.71 -7.98
CA GLY A 217 4.34 -24.49 -7.02
C GLY A 217 3.16 -23.82 -7.69
N GLU A 218 2.17 -24.63 -8.06
CA GLU A 218 0.82 -24.12 -8.12
C GLU A 218 0.57 -23.50 -6.76
N LEU A 219 0.26 -22.18 -6.69
CA LEU A 219 -0.02 -21.44 -5.45
C LEU A 219 -1.22 -22.04 -4.67
N THR A 220 -1.43 -23.36 -4.76
CA THR A 220 -2.58 -24.08 -4.24
C THR A 220 -2.70 -24.01 -2.74
N ASP A 221 -1.56 -24.01 -2.06
CA ASP A 221 -1.51 -23.97 -0.60
C ASP A 221 -1.44 -22.56 -0.01
N VAL A 222 -1.26 -21.54 -0.86
CA VAL A 222 -1.37 -20.13 -0.45
C VAL A 222 -2.85 -19.83 -0.17
N PRO A 223 -3.17 -19.14 0.95
CA PRO A 223 -4.55 -18.76 1.26
C PRO A 223 -5.23 -18.07 0.07
N GLU A 224 -6.47 -18.47 -0.22
CA GLU A 224 -7.20 -18.09 -1.45
C GLU A 224 -7.14 -16.60 -1.76
N LEU A 225 -7.46 -15.73 -0.80
CA LEU A 225 -7.42 -14.27 -1.00
C LEU A 225 -6.00 -13.77 -1.33
N ALA A 226 -4.96 -14.35 -0.71
CA ALA A 226 -3.58 -13.98 -1.00
C ALA A 226 -3.15 -14.49 -2.39
N ARG A 227 -3.59 -15.66 -2.78
CA ARG A 227 -3.35 -16.23 -4.12
C ARG A 227 -4.00 -15.38 -5.21
N GLU A 228 -5.26 -14.99 -5.04
CA GLU A 228 -5.93 -14.10 -5.98
C GLU A 228 -5.24 -12.74 -6.08
N TRP A 229 -4.81 -12.19 -4.95
CA TRP A 229 -4.02 -10.96 -4.91
C TRP A 229 -2.73 -11.11 -5.72
N LEU A 230 -1.98 -12.20 -5.51
CA LEU A 230 -0.73 -12.47 -6.21
C LEU A 230 -0.91 -12.58 -7.71
N VAL A 231 -1.93 -13.32 -8.16
CA VAL A 231 -2.24 -13.45 -9.59
C VAL A 231 -2.47 -12.08 -10.21
N ARG A 232 -3.32 -11.26 -9.60
CA ARG A 232 -3.60 -9.91 -10.10
C ARG A 232 -2.35 -9.04 -10.13
N LEU A 233 -1.59 -8.99 -9.04
CA LEU A 233 -0.40 -8.15 -8.97
C LEU A 233 0.69 -8.60 -9.94
N ARG A 234 0.90 -9.93 -10.09
CA ARG A 234 1.88 -10.50 -11.02
C ARG A 234 1.61 -10.07 -12.46
N ASP A 235 0.34 -10.05 -12.87
CA ASP A 235 -0.04 -9.67 -14.23
C ASP A 235 0.28 -8.19 -14.54
N TYR A 236 0.38 -7.34 -13.51
CA TYR A 236 0.73 -5.93 -13.65
C TYR A 236 2.25 -5.65 -13.63
N VAL A 237 3.07 -6.53 -13.06
CA VAL A 237 4.53 -6.31 -12.97
C VAL A 237 5.18 -6.03 -14.32
N PRO A 238 4.88 -6.77 -15.42
CA PRO A 238 5.45 -6.48 -16.74
C PRO A 238 5.05 -5.09 -17.27
N ALA A 239 3.81 -4.66 -17.03
CA ALA A 239 3.34 -3.34 -17.47
C ALA A 239 4.01 -2.21 -16.66
N LEU A 240 4.24 -2.42 -15.37
CA LEU A 240 5.02 -1.50 -14.52
C LEU A 240 6.45 -1.38 -15.03
N GLN A 241 7.12 -2.50 -15.29
CA GLN A 241 8.49 -2.50 -15.80
C GLN A 241 8.58 -1.80 -17.15
N LYS A 242 7.69 -2.14 -18.09
CA LYS A 242 7.61 -1.49 -19.40
C LYS A 242 7.40 0.02 -19.28
N GLY A 243 6.57 0.49 -18.35
CA GLY A 243 6.36 1.92 -18.11
C GLY A 243 7.63 2.67 -17.74
N PHE A 244 8.50 2.07 -16.91
CA PHE A 244 9.81 2.63 -16.58
C PHE A 244 10.80 2.48 -17.72
N ASP A 245 10.81 1.36 -18.45
CA ASP A 245 11.71 1.13 -19.59
C ASP A 245 11.47 2.13 -20.72
N GLU A 246 10.23 2.49 -20.95
CA GLU A 246 9.83 3.48 -21.96
C GLU A 246 9.90 4.94 -21.45
N GLY A 247 10.30 5.16 -20.20
CA GLY A 247 10.37 6.49 -19.58
C GLY A 247 9.01 7.17 -19.39
N ARG A 248 7.90 6.41 -19.42
CA ARG A 248 6.56 6.92 -19.18
C ARG A 248 6.23 7.09 -17.70
N PHE A 249 6.88 6.29 -16.86
CA PHE A 249 6.73 6.33 -15.42
C PHE A 249 7.95 6.94 -14.77
N TYR A 250 7.68 7.67 -13.69
CA TYR A 250 8.71 8.20 -12.80
C TYR A 250 8.25 8.05 -11.34
N LEU A 251 9.18 7.79 -10.46
CA LEU A 251 8.93 7.90 -9.03
C LEU A 251 9.91 8.94 -8.50
N TYR A 252 9.42 9.87 -7.71
CA TYR A 252 10.35 10.70 -6.96
C TYR A 252 11.20 9.78 -6.07
N ALA A 253 12.48 9.77 -6.34
CA ALA A 253 13.45 9.27 -5.39
C ALA A 253 13.18 9.99 -4.05
N THR A 254 13.25 9.25 -2.96
CA THR A 254 13.03 9.73 -1.59
C THR A 254 13.24 11.24 -1.47
N PRO A 255 12.25 12.04 -1.03
CA PRO A 255 12.34 13.50 -1.08
C PRO A 255 13.68 13.96 -0.54
N ARG A 256 14.39 14.82 -1.27
CA ARG A 256 15.53 15.54 -0.70
C ARG A 256 15.04 16.27 0.55
N LYS A 257 15.89 16.47 1.57
CA LYS A 257 15.54 17.22 2.81
C LYS A 257 14.73 18.50 2.55
N ALA A 258 14.92 19.17 1.39
CA ALA A 258 14.16 20.35 0.98
C ALA A 258 12.73 20.08 0.47
N GLU A 259 12.41 18.85 0.09
CA GLU A 259 11.09 18.48 -0.49
C GLU A 259 10.18 17.79 0.52
N THR A 260 10.73 17.15 1.55
CA THR A 260 9.98 16.73 2.75
C THR A 260 9.36 17.94 3.47
N ALA A 261 9.88 19.15 3.17
CA ALA A 261 9.38 20.44 3.65
C ALA A 261 7.89 20.71 3.33
N LYS A 262 7.25 19.92 2.49
CA LYS A 262 5.87 20.14 2.04
C LYS A 262 4.84 19.14 2.58
N LEU A 263 5.23 18.16 3.37
CA LEU A 263 4.30 17.17 3.91
C LEU A 263 3.38 17.80 4.97
N THR A 264 2.08 17.71 4.73
CA THR A 264 1.06 18.18 5.69
C THR A 264 0.96 17.23 6.88
N PRO A 265 0.83 17.73 8.12
CA PRO A 265 0.59 16.87 9.27
C PRO A 265 -0.70 16.07 9.09
N SER A 266 -0.64 14.77 9.42
CA SER A 266 -1.84 14.01 9.65
C SER A 266 -2.53 14.49 10.94
N PRO A 267 -3.88 14.44 11.05
CA PRO A 267 -4.62 14.87 12.23
C PRO A 267 -4.31 14.09 13.50
N ASP A 268 -3.80 12.87 13.34
CA ASP A 268 -3.29 12.07 14.45
C ASP A 268 -1.89 12.51 14.93
N GLY A 269 -1.34 13.60 14.34
CA GLY A 269 -0.06 14.18 14.71
C GLY A 269 1.15 13.37 14.26
N LEU A 270 0.96 12.37 13.38
CA LEU A 270 2.00 11.45 12.93
C LEU A 270 2.89 12.02 11.83
N TYR A 271 2.41 13.00 11.07
CA TYR A 271 3.18 13.67 10.03
C TYR A 271 3.25 15.16 10.31
N ARG A 272 4.43 15.73 10.19
CA ARG A 272 4.62 17.16 10.23
C ARG A 272 5.48 17.63 9.07
N ARG A 273 5.16 18.82 8.57
CA ARG A 273 6.03 19.52 7.63
C ARG A 273 7.31 19.96 8.33
N PRO A 274 8.43 20.04 7.62
CA PRO A 274 9.68 20.62 8.13
C PRO A 274 9.60 22.14 8.38
N ASP A 275 8.57 22.84 7.89
CA ASP A 275 8.25 24.20 8.26
C ASP A 275 7.60 24.29 9.66
N VAL A 276 7.50 23.21 10.38
CA VAL A 276 7.04 23.20 11.77
C VAL A 276 8.26 23.30 12.68
N GLU A 277 8.32 24.37 13.42
CA GLU A 277 9.43 24.80 14.32
C GLU A 277 10.08 23.69 15.15
N TRP A 278 9.32 22.68 15.57
CA TRP A 278 9.86 21.63 16.44
C TRP A 278 10.74 20.59 15.74
N LEU A 279 10.69 20.46 14.40
CA LEU A 279 11.60 19.57 13.66
C LEU A 279 12.99 20.16 13.53
N SER A 280 13.12 21.50 13.56
CA SER A 280 14.41 22.17 13.57
C SER A 280 15.12 22.05 14.92
N ASP A 281 14.36 21.86 16.00
CA ASP A 281 14.88 21.78 17.37
C ASP A 281 15.17 20.34 17.83
N LEU A 282 14.75 19.33 17.06
CA LEU A 282 15.11 17.94 17.33
C LEU A 282 16.58 17.71 16.91
N PRO A 283 17.41 17.15 17.79
CA PRO A 283 18.69 16.61 17.36
C PRO A 283 18.42 15.64 16.19
N GLU A 284 19.31 15.63 15.19
CA GLU A 284 19.18 14.71 14.06
C GLU A 284 18.81 13.31 14.61
N PRO A 285 17.61 12.77 14.25
CA PRO A 285 17.18 11.52 14.84
C PRO A 285 18.24 10.45 14.53
N PRO A 286 18.56 9.56 15.48
CA PRO A 286 19.53 8.51 15.22
C PRO A 286 19.04 7.73 14.01
N VAL A 287 19.79 7.83 12.91
CA VAL A 287 19.47 7.15 11.65
C VAL A 287 19.51 5.65 11.94
N ALA A 288 18.38 4.98 11.74
CA ALA A 288 18.28 3.53 11.93
C ALA A 288 19.36 2.80 11.13
N GLY A 289 19.82 1.65 11.64
CA GLY A 289 20.92 0.89 11.04
C GLY A 289 20.75 0.63 9.53
N ILE A 290 19.51 0.34 9.09
CA ILE A 290 19.20 0.15 7.66
C ILE A 290 19.39 1.43 6.83
N HIS A 291 18.96 2.58 7.33
CA HIS A 291 19.11 3.86 6.61
C HIS A 291 20.59 4.31 6.58
N ARG A 292 21.34 4.03 7.64
CA ARG A 292 22.79 4.26 7.62
C ARG A 292 23.48 3.35 6.60
N ALA A 293 23.12 2.06 6.55
CA ALA A 293 23.64 1.15 5.55
C ALA A 293 23.30 1.59 4.11
N ILE A 294 22.09 2.13 3.88
CA ILE A 294 21.71 2.74 2.60
C ILE A 294 22.57 3.98 2.31
N ALA A 295 22.76 4.86 3.29
CA ALA A 295 23.55 6.09 3.14
C ALA A 295 25.04 5.81 2.87
N ASP A 296 25.58 4.74 3.46
CA ASP A 296 26.97 4.35 3.30
C ASP A 296 27.22 3.56 2.00
N ASN A 297 26.19 3.05 1.34
CA ASN A 297 26.29 2.28 0.10
C ASN A 297 25.86 3.10 -1.12
N THR A 298 26.81 3.79 -1.77
CA THR A 298 26.55 4.66 -2.93
C THR A 298 25.96 3.89 -4.12
N TYR A 299 26.37 2.64 -4.35
CA TYR A 299 25.80 1.78 -5.39
C TYR A 299 24.33 1.50 -5.12
N TYR A 300 23.98 1.12 -3.88
CA TYR A 300 22.60 0.89 -3.50
C TYR A 300 21.75 2.17 -3.63
N GLN A 301 22.30 3.32 -3.25
CA GLN A 301 21.63 4.62 -3.45
C GLN A 301 21.33 4.94 -4.91
N GLY A 302 22.27 4.69 -5.82
CA GLY A 302 22.05 4.86 -7.26
C GLY A 302 20.94 3.92 -7.75
N MET A 303 21.02 2.66 -7.36
CA MET A 303 20.06 1.63 -7.75
C MET A 303 18.61 1.96 -7.32
N ILE A 304 18.38 2.36 -6.06
CA ILE A 304 17.02 2.70 -5.58
C ILE A 304 16.44 3.95 -6.25
N ARG A 305 17.26 4.76 -6.90
CA ARG A 305 16.84 5.98 -7.59
C ARG A 305 16.63 5.78 -9.09
N GLU A 306 17.39 4.91 -9.70
CA GLU A 306 17.56 4.88 -11.16
C GLU A 306 17.28 3.49 -11.76
N ASP A 307 17.47 2.41 -11.01
CA ASP A 307 17.21 1.08 -11.55
C ASP A 307 15.71 0.83 -11.76
N ARG A 308 15.35 0.59 -13.02
CA ARG A 308 13.97 0.46 -13.47
C ARG A 308 13.25 -0.75 -12.86
N ARG A 309 13.97 -1.84 -12.61
CA ARG A 309 13.42 -3.03 -11.94
C ARG A 309 13.10 -2.73 -10.48
N PHE A 310 14.01 -2.02 -9.80
CA PHE A 310 13.76 -1.57 -8.44
C PHE A 310 12.56 -0.64 -8.35
N LEU A 311 12.48 0.34 -9.25
CA LEU A 311 11.38 1.31 -9.29
C LEU A 311 10.05 0.64 -9.61
N ALA A 312 10.01 -0.32 -10.54
CA ALA A 312 8.80 -1.09 -10.85
C ALA A 312 8.34 -1.93 -9.64
N SER A 313 9.26 -2.61 -8.96
CA SER A 313 8.94 -3.37 -7.74
C SER A 313 8.46 -2.46 -6.61
N ARG A 314 9.03 -1.27 -6.46
CA ARG A 314 8.58 -0.26 -5.50
C ARG A 314 7.17 0.23 -5.80
N LEU A 315 6.83 0.42 -7.08
CA LEU A 315 5.49 0.82 -7.48
C LEU A 315 4.46 -0.31 -7.26
N ALA A 316 4.84 -1.57 -7.52
CA ALA A 316 4.00 -2.73 -7.19
C ALA A 316 3.72 -2.84 -5.67
N GLN A 317 4.72 -2.54 -4.83
CA GLN A 317 4.51 -2.44 -3.39
C GLN A 317 3.60 -1.28 -3.00
N ALA A 318 3.66 -0.15 -3.70
CA ALA A 318 2.73 0.95 -3.50
C ALA A 318 1.29 0.53 -3.80
N TYR A 319 1.06 -0.29 -4.84
CA TYR A 319 -0.26 -0.86 -5.13
C TYR A 319 -0.78 -1.74 -3.99
N THR A 320 0.09 -2.55 -3.39
CA THR A 320 -0.26 -3.34 -2.19
C THR A 320 -0.63 -2.44 -1.01
N ASN A 321 0.11 -1.37 -0.79
CA ASN A 321 -0.19 -0.40 0.26
C ASN A 321 -1.54 0.29 0.05
N TRP A 322 -1.88 0.65 -1.18
CA TRP A 322 -3.17 1.22 -1.51
C TRP A 322 -4.30 0.21 -1.32
N HIS A 323 -4.05 -1.07 -1.66
CA HIS A 323 -5.02 -2.13 -1.40
C HIS A 323 -5.31 -2.26 0.10
N LEU A 324 -4.30 -2.23 0.96
CA LEU A 324 -4.50 -2.22 2.41
C LEU A 324 -5.33 -1.02 2.88
N TYR A 325 -5.15 0.16 2.29
CA TYR A 325 -6.03 1.31 2.57
C TYR A 325 -7.49 1.02 2.23
N ARG A 326 -7.72 0.39 1.08
CA ARG A 326 -9.05 -0.01 0.66
C ARG A 326 -9.69 -0.99 1.64
N LEU A 327 -8.90 -1.86 2.26
CA LEU A 327 -9.32 -2.77 3.32
C LEU A 327 -9.50 -2.09 4.69
N GLY A 328 -9.29 -0.78 4.80
CA GLY A 328 -9.48 -0.01 6.03
C GLY A 328 -8.30 -0.02 6.99
N PHE A 329 -7.11 -0.37 6.51
CA PHE A 329 -5.90 -0.23 7.32
C PHE A 329 -5.39 1.21 7.28
N LEU A 330 -5.41 1.86 8.41
CA LEU A 330 -4.82 3.18 8.57
C LEU A 330 -3.29 3.09 8.50
N LEU A 331 -2.66 4.24 8.38
CA LEU A 331 -1.20 4.34 8.28
C LEU A 331 -0.47 3.59 9.40
N ALA A 332 -0.88 3.82 10.66
CA ALA A 332 -0.27 3.16 11.82
C ALA A 332 -0.40 1.62 11.79
N ASP A 333 -1.52 1.10 11.27
CA ASP A 333 -1.71 -0.34 11.12
C ASP A 333 -0.73 -0.95 10.12
N ARG A 334 -0.53 -0.26 8.99
CA ARG A 334 0.39 -0.71 7.93
C ARG A 334 1.83 -0.70 8.41
N TYR A 335 2.27 0.34 9.11
CA TYR A 335 3.61 0.38 9.70
C TYR A 335 3.79 -0.67 10.79
N THR A 336 2.72 -0.98 11.54
CA THR A 336 2.76 -2.13 12.47
C THR A 336 3.01 -3.43 11.70
N LEU A 337 2.28 -3.69 10.62
CA LEU A 337 2.48 -4.89 9.79
C LEU A 337 3.89 -4.94 9.20
N PHE A 338 4.41 -3.82 8.68
CA PHE A 338 5.78 -3.76 8.16
C PHE A 338 6.83 -4.14 9.19
N TYR A 339 6.69 -3.61 10.41
CA TYR A 339 7.58 -3.98 11.51
C TYR A 339 7.48 -5.47 11.86
N LEU A 340 6.24 -5.98 12.02
CA LEU A 340 6.02 -7.37 12.39
C LEU A 340 6.60 -8.34 11.35
N ILE A 341 6.41 -8.05 10.06
CA ILE A 341 6.95 -8.85 8.95
C ILE A 341 8.47 -8.79 8.96
N ALA A 342 9.05 -7.60 9.07
CA ALA A 342 10.49 -7.43 9.06
C ALA A 342 11.15 -8.20 10.22
N ARG A 343 10.62 -8.08 11.44
CA ARG A 343 11.13 -8.82 12.60
C ARG A 343 10.95 -10.32 12.46
N ALA A 344 9.83 -10.78 11.90
CA ALA A 344 9.61 -12.19 11.65
C ALA A 344 10.62 -12.76 10.64
N PHE A 345 10.94 -12.02 9.56
CA PHE A 345 11.98 -12.40 8.59
C PHE A 345 13.36 -12.44 9.21
N GLU A 346 13.76 -11.39 9.95
CA GLU A 346 15.07 -11.31 10.58
C GLU A 346 15.28 -12.45 11.55
N GLU A 347 14.29 -12.75 12.39
CA GLU A 347 14.41 -13.80 13.40
C GLU A 347 14.28 -15.22 12.82
N GLU A 348 13.40 -15.43 11.82
CA GLU A 348 13.17 -16.75 11.24
C GLU A 348 14.35 -17.22 10.40
N TYR A 349 15.04 -16.29 9.72
CA TYR A 349 16.11 -16.61 8.79
C TYR A 349 17.50 -16.10 9.23
N ASP A 350 17.62 -15.65 10.48
CA ASP A 350 18.86 -15.08 11.05
C ASP A 350 19.45 -13.97 10.13
N LEU A 351 18.64 -12.95 9.84
CA LEU A 351 19.00 -11.89 8.90
C LEU A 351 19.30 -10.57 9.62
N ASP A 352 20.25 -9.83 9.06
CA ASP A 352 20.51 -8.41 9.37
C ASP A 352 20.31 -7.59 8.08
N ALA A 353 19.26 -6.79 8.06
CA ALA A 353 18.94 -5.95 6.91
C ALA A 353 20.07 -4.98 6.56
N ALA A 354 20.74 -4.40 7.55
CA ALA A 354 21.85 -3.48 7.32
C ALA A 354 23.06 -4.21 6.72
N ALA A 355 23.36 -5.43 7.19
CA ALA A 355 24.40 -6.27 6.61
C ALA A 355 24.08 -6.67 5.18
N LEU A 356 22.83 -7.07 4.89
CA LEU A 356 22.40 -7.37 3.52
C LEU A 356 22.61 -6.16 2.60
N ILE A 357 22.18 -4.97 2.98
CA ILE A 357 22.37 -3.75 2.17
C ILE A 357 23.85 -3.43 1.97
N ARG A 358 24.69 -3.54 3.02
CA ARG A 358 26.12 -3.31 2.89
C ARG A 358 26.81 -4.32 1.97
N SER A 359 26.25 -5.51 1.77
CA SER A 359 26.79 -6.55 0.89
C SER A 359 26.39 -6.37 -0.59
N VAL A 360 25.47 -5.46 -0.90
CA VAL A 360 25.05 -5.18 -2.29
C VAL A 360 26.19 -4.48 -3.04
N ARG A 361 26.62 -5.07 -4.18
CA ARG A 361 27.73 -4.59 -5.03
C ARG A 361 27.31 -4.71 -6.49
N PRO A 362 27.96 -3.97 -7.41
CA PRO A 362 27.88 -4.23 -8.86
C PRO A 362 28.23 -5.68 -9.19
N GLU A 363 27.55 -6.25 -10.18
CA GLU A 363 27.80 -7.65 -10.59
C GLU A 363 29.25 -7.90 -11.03
N ALA A 364 29.89 -6.93 -11.65
CA ALA A 364 31.28 -7.04 -12.10
C ALA A 364 32.29 -7.22 -10.94
N GLU A 365 31.96 -6.80 -9.72
CA GLU A 365 32.82 -6.95 -8.53
C GLU A 365 32.64 -8.28 -7.81
N VAL A 366 31.62 -9.06 -8.20
CA VAL A 366 31.31 -10.37 -7.56
C VAL A 366 32.01 -11.52 -8.27
N ALA A 367 32.46 -11.30 -9.51
CA ALA A 367 33.13 -12.30 -10.34
C ALA A 367 34.67 -12.35 -10.17
N GLY A 368 35.25 -11.54 -9.33
CA GLY A 368 36.69 -11.54 -8.96
C GLY A 368 36.89 -12.00 -7.54
#